data_eba84632ddbb1b32524482e077b9cacf
#
_entry.id   eba84632ddbb1b32524482e077b9cacf
#
_cell.length_a   1.000
_cell.length_b   1.000
_cell.length_c   1.000
_cell.angle_alpha   90.00
_cell.angle_beta   90.00
_cell.angle_gamma   90.00
#
_symmetry.space_group_name_H-M   'P 1'
#
loop_
_entity.id
_entity.type
_entity.pdbx_description
1 polymer ?
#
loop_
_entity_poly.entity_id
_entity_poly.type
_entity_poly.pdbx_seq_one_letter_code
_entity_poly.pdbx_strand_id
1 'polypeptide(L)'
;MIGAVALALAAAVPDAAVDAARYDAFWLWAGVRPQPVLRQARRLYLLEGQVDAVPTVRLIAQRPAVPHVAGAEIWMVVRVATLRWSPLVYRQLLAELARWRAAGNRVAGVQIDFDARTRHLGEYAAFLADLRRRLPGDCRLGITGLLDWSANGDPAGLDALAGVVDEVVLQIYQGRHVIPGYAGYLARLGRMTVPFRIGLLQGGEWRAPPSLAANPRFRGYVVFLANPARR
;
A
#
# COMPACT_ATOMS: atom_id res chain seq x y z
N MET A 1 43.54 -40.69 1.44
CA MET A 1 42.92 -39.74 2.37
C MET A 1 41.75 -39.05 1.60
N ILE A 2 40.55 -39.47 1.88
CA ILE A 2 39.34 -38.95 1.21
C ILE A 2 38.74 -37.92 2.18
N GLY A 3 38.83 -36.63 1.79
CA GLY A 3 38.25 -35.55 2.59
C GLY A 3 36.74 -35.49 2.41
N ALA A 4 36.01 -35.70 3.50
CA ALA A 4 34.57 -35.52 3.53
C ALA A 4 34.23 -34.00 3.53
N VAL A 5 33.65 -33.53 2.45
CA VAL A 5 33.02 -32.18 2.39
C VAL A 5 31.70 -32.25 3.14
N ALA A 6 31.69 -31.68 4.33
CA ALA A 6 30.45 -31.50 5.09
C ALA A 6 29.61 -30.40 4.42
N LEU A 7 28.54 -30.78 3.74
CA LEU A 7 27.53 -29.86 3.26
C LEU A 7 26.73 -29.37 4.47
N ALA A 8 26.96 -28.14 4.92
CA ALA A 8 26.15 -27.50 5.94
C ALA A 8 24.78 -27.18 5.31
N LEU A 9 23.76 -27.99 5.62
CA LEU A 9 22.37 -27.61 5.38
C LEU A 9 22.08 -26.38 6.22
N ALA A 10 21.96 -25.23 5.58
CA ALA A 10 21.41 -24.03 6.23
C ALA A 10 19.97 -24.35 6.59
N ALA A 11 19.68 -24.56 7.87
CA ALA A 11 18.33 -24.74 8.38
C ALA A 11 17.52 -23.50 7.99
N ALA A 12 16.44 -23.71 7.22
CA ALA A 12 15.51 -22.65 6.88
C ALA A 12 14.92 -22.11 8.19
N VAL A 13 15.20 -20.84 8.49
CA VAL A 13 14.55 -20.15 9.61
C VAL A 13 13.05 -20.14 9.28
N PRO A 14 12.19 -20.66 10.15
CA PRO A 14 10.75 -20.69 9.87
C PRO A 14 10.22 -19.27 9.66
N ASP A 15 9.28 -19.12 8.75
CA ASP A 15 8.59 -17.87 8.52
C ASP A 15 7.92 -17.43 9.84
N ALA A 16 8.22 -16.23 10.29
CA ALA A 16 7.66 -15.71 11.53
C ALA A 16 6.33 -15.00 11.22
N ALA A 17 5.34 -15.24 12.06
CA ALA A 17 4.08 -14.49 11.98
C ALA A 17 4.34 -13.00 12.15
N VAL A 18 3.67 -12.16 11.32
CA VAL A 18 3.77 -10.70 11.40
C VAL A 18 3.17 -10.22 12.71
N ASP A 19 4.03 -9.88 13.66
CA ASP A 19 3.64 -9.19 14.89
C ASP A 19 3.61 -7.68 14.62
N ALA A 20 2.39 -7.10 14.65
CA ALA A 20 2.19 -5.67 14.38
C ALA A 20 2.95 -4.77 15.37
N ALA A 21 3.26 -5.24 16.60
CA ALA A 21 4.01 -4.47 17.58
C ALA A 21 5.45 -4.13 17.15
N ARG A 22 5.97 -4.80 16.14
CA ARG A 22 7.32 -4.58 15.59
C ARG A 22 7.37 -3.54 14.46
N TYR A 23 6.25 -2.90 14.14
CA TYR A 23 6.10 -1.97 13.02
C TYR A 23 5.47 -0.66 13.47
N ASP A 24 5.62 0.39 12.66
CA ASP A 24 5.13 1.73 12.95
C ASP A 24 4.28 2.35 11.82
N ALA A 25 4.01 1.59 10.76
CA ALA A 25 3.13 1.99 9.68
C ALA A 25 2.02 0.96 9.46
N PHE A 26 0.77 1.41 9.44
CA PHE A 26 -0.38 0.52 9.39
C PHE A 26 -1.43 0.97 8.40
N TRP A 27 -2.06 0.00 7.73
CA TRP A 27 -3.36 0.18 7.10
C TRP A 27 -4.48 -0.15 8.08
N LEU A 28 -5.43 0.77 8.19
CA LEU A 28 -6.65 0.59 8.98
C LEU A 28 -7.88 0.84 8.10
N TRP A 29 -8.56 -0.24 7.77
CA TRP A 29 -9.78 -0.20 6.99
C TRP A 29 -11.02 0.03 7.85
N ALA A 30 -12.13 0.48 7.21
CA ALA A 30 -13.41 0.62 7.88
C ALA A 30 -13.85 -0.72 8.48
N GLY A 31 -14.41 -0.67 9.69
CA GLY A 31 -14.84 -1.88 10.40
C GLY A 31 -13.74 -2.64 11.16
N VAL A 32 -12.46 -2.27 10.99
CA VAL A 32 -11.39 -2.79 11.84
C VAL A 32 -11.38 -2.05 13.16
N ARG A 33 -11.43 -2.80 14.27
CA ARG A 33 -11.40 -2.22 15.61
C ARG A 33 -10.04 -1.61 15.90
N PRO A 34 -9.97 -0.43 16.55
CA PRO A 34 -8.71 0.12 17.00
C PRO A 34 -7.94 -0.87 17.88
N GLN A 35 -6.63 -0.98 17.64
CA GLN A 35 -5.74 -1.86 18.38
C GLN A 35 -4.71 -1.04 19.16
N PRO A 36 -4.17 -1.54 20.30
CA PRO A 36 -3.17 -0.82 21.09
C PRO A 36 -1.92 -0.40 20.30
N VAL A 37 -1.55 -1.17 19.30
CA VAL A 37 -0.40 -0.91 18.41
C VAL A 37 -0.50 0.42 17.67
N LEU A 38 -1.69 0.99 17.49
CA LEU A 38 -1.87 2.30 16.86
C LEU A 38 -1.23 3.46 17.65
N ARG A 39 -0.94 3.28 18.95
CA ARG A 39 -0.26 4.31 19.77
C ARG A 39 1.18 4.56 19.33
N GLN A 40 1.83 3.58 18.73
CA GLN A 40 3.21 3.68 18.22
C GLN A 40 3.27 4.05 16.73
N ALA A 41 2.10 4.24 16.09
CA ALA A 41 2.05 4.53 14.68
C ALA A 41 2.74 5.86 14.35
N ARG A 42 3.70 5.83 13.45
CA ARG A 42 4.27 7.00 12.80
C ARG A 42 3.56 7.34 11.50
N ARG A 43 2.93 6.33 10.89
CA ARG A 43 2.19 6.47 9.63
C ARG A 43 0.95 5.60 9.64
N LEU A 44 -0.17 6.19 9.22
CA LEU A 44 -1.45 5.50 9.08
C LEU A 44 -2.02 5.69 7.69
N TYR A 45 -2.34 4.59 7.04
CA TYR A 45 -3.10 4.55 5.80
C TYR A 45 -4.55 4.24 6.17
N LEU A 46 -5.40 5.26 6.11
CA LEU A 46 -6.79 5.17 6.57
C LEU A 46 -7.74 5.15 5.39
N LEU A 47 -8.52 4.07 5.25
CA LEU A 47 -9.57 4.03 4.22
C LEU A 47 -10.59 5.12 4.51
N GLU A 48 -10.63 6.12 3.65
CA GLU A 48 -11.60 7.21 3.69
C GLU A 48 -12.85 6.88 2.90
N GLY A 49 -12.67 6.35 1.71
CA GLY A 49 -13.81 6.13 0.83
C GLY A 49 -13.53 5.16 -0.29
N GLN A 50 -14.59 4.92 -1.05
CA GLN A 50 -14.57 4.03 -2.20
C GLN A 50 -15.21 4.73 -3.40
N VAL A 51 -14.62 4.56 -4.57
CA VAL A 51 -15.21 4.98 -5.86
C VAL A 51 -15.70 3.76 -6.60
N ASP A 52 -17.02 3.58 -6.64
CA ASP A 52 -17.66 2.47 -7.33
C ASP A 52 -17.92 2.80 -8.81
N ALA A 53 -17.99 1.75 -9.64
CA ALA A 53 -18.27 1.88 -11.07
C ALA A 53 -19.79 1.96 -11.37
N VAL A 54 -20.61 1.37 -10.51
CA VAL A 54 -22.08 1.24 -10.70
C VAL A 54 -22.80 1.46 -9.37
N PRO A 55 -24.04 1.94 -9.37
CA PRO A 55 -24.80 2.46 -10.51
C PRO A 55 -24.32 3.84 -10.97
N THR A 56 -23.60 4.57 -10.14
CA THR A 56 -23.10 5.92 -10.44
C THR A 56 -21.68 6.05 -9.91
N VAL A 57 -20.77 6.58 -10.73
CA VAL A 57 -19.39 6.86 -10.32
C VAL A 57 -19.38 8.03 -9.34
N ARG A 58 -19.13 7.75 -8.07
CA ARG A 58 -19.04 8.73 -6.98
C ARG A 58 -18.12 8.24 -5.88
N LEU A 59 -17.57 9.14 -5.12
CA LEU A 59 -16.86 8.82 -3.89
C LEU A 59 -17.88 8.58 -2.76
N ILE A 60 -17.85 7.40 -2.17
CA ILE A 60 -18.68 7.01 -1.03
C ILE A 60 -17.78 6.96 0.19
N ALA A 61 -17.94 7.92 1.10
CA ALA A 61 -17.18 7.95 2.35
C ALA A 61 -17.45 6.70 3.19
N GLN A 62 -16.39 6.09 3.68
CA GLN A 62 -16.44 4.90 4.54
C GLN A 62 -16.29 5.27 6.03
N ARG A 63 -16.05 6.57 6.33
CA ARG A 63 -15.95 7.11 7.67
C ARG A 63 -16.97 8.22 7.86
N PRO A 64 -17.95 8.05 8.75
CA PRO A 64 -18.98 9.08 9.01
C PRO A 64 -18.39 10.33 9.69
N ALA A 65 -17.29 10.16 10.41
CA ALA A 65 -16.56 11.24 11.08
C ALA A 65 -15.07 11.15 10.80
N VAL A 66 -14.43 12.30 10.64
CA VAL A 66 -12.97 12.38 10.53
C VAL A 66 -12.36 12.21 11.91
N PRO A 67 -11.55 11.19 12.15
CA PRO A 67 -10.84 11.05 13.42
C PRO A 67 -9.76 12.13 13.52
N HIS A 68 -9.53 12.65 14.74
CA HIS A 68 -8.29 13.38 15.00
C HIS A 68 -7.21 12.38 15.44
N VAL A 69 -6.10 12.37 14.72
CA VAL A 69 -4.97 11.47 15.00
C VAL A 69 -3.75 12.30 15.32
N ALA A 70 -3.39 12.32 16.60
CA ALA A 70 -2.17 12.97 17.05
C ALA A 70 -0.93 12.10 16.76
N GLY A 71 0.16 12.74 16.37
CA GLY A 71 1.49 12.10 16.30
C GLY A 71 1.81 11.29 15.05
N ALA A 72 0.82 10.81 14.30
CA ALA A 72 1.03 10.05 13.08
C ALA A 72 0.86 10.89 11.80
N GLU A 73 1.60 10.53 10.77
CA GLU A 73 1.38 11.00 9.40
C GLU A 73 0.25 10.19 8.78
N ILE A 74 -0.74 10.85 8.18
CA ILE A 74 -1.89 10.18 7.57
C ILE A 74 -1.76 10.15 6.06
N TRP A 75 -2.03 8.99 5.48
CA TRP A 75 -2.34 8.78 4.09
C TRP A 75 -3.83 8.46 3.96
N MET A 76 -4.56 9.30 3.27
CA MET A 76 -5.98 9.10 3.02
C MET A 76 -6.13 8.09 1.87
N VAL A 77 -6.66 6.90 2.16
CA VAL A 77 -6.80 5.83 1.16
C VAL A 77 -8.16 5.89 0.52
N VAL A 78 -8.19 5.81 -0.81
CA VAL A 78 -9.41 5.68 -1.61
C VAL A 78 -9.34 4.40 -2.41
N ARG A 79 -10.28 3.48 -2.15
CA ARG A 79 -10.45 2.28 -2.97
C ARG A 79 -11.19 2.63 -4.25
N VAL A 80 -10.72 2.09 -5.38
CA VAL A 80 -11.18 2.50 -6.70
C VAL A 80 -11.56 1.28 -7.53
N ALA A 81 -12.80 1.25 -8.01
CA ALA A 81 -13.29 0.22 -8.92
C ALA A 81 -13.25 0.67 -10.40
N THR A 82 -13.06 1.97 -10.66
CA THR A 82 -12.98 2.52 -12.02
C THR A 82 -12.07 3.75 -12.08
N LEU A 83 -11.31 3.87 -13.16
CA LEU A 83 -10.47 5.04 -13.44
C LEU A 83 -11.22 6.17 -14.17
N ARG A 84 -12.48 5.96 -14.52
CA ARG A 84 -13.31 6.97 -15.23
C ARG A 84 -14.01 7.88 -14.24
N TRP A 85 -13.26 8.85 -13.72
CA TRP A 85 -13.79 9.80 -12.75
C TRP A 85 -14.40 11.04 -13.44
N SER A 86 -15.57 11.42 -12.98
CA SER A 86 -16.17 12.71 -13.34
C SER A 86 -15.54 13.86 -12.55
N PRO A 87 -15.67 15.10 -12.99
CA PRO A 87 -15.24 16.27 -12.20
C PRO A 87 -15.82 16.31 -10.77
N LEU A 88 -16.98 15.69 -10.55
CA LEU A 88 -17.60 15.59 -9.23
C LEU A 88 -16.76 14.74 -8.27
N VAL A 89 -16.25 13.58 -8.72
CA VAL A 89 -15.43 12.68 -7.88
C VAL A 89 -14.16 13.38 -7.42
N TYR A 90 -13.48 14.10 -8.32
CA TYR A 90 -12.29 14.88 -7.96
C TYR A 90 -12.62 15.97 -6.94
N ARG A 91 -13.73 16.72 -7.11
CA ARG A 91 -14.15 17.72 -6.12
C ARG A 91 -14.46 17.10 -4.76
N GLN A 92 -15.14 15.94 -4.74
CA GLN A 92 -15.43 15.22 -3.50
C GLN A 92 -14.13 14.80 -2.80
N LEU A 93 -13.15 14.22 -3.52
CA LEU A 93 -11.86 13.85 -2.95
C LEU A 93 -11.12 15.06 -2.34
N LEU A 94 -11.08 16.17 -3.06
CA LEU A 94 -10.41 17.39 -2.58
C LEU A 94 -11.12 18.00 -1.36
N ALA A 95 -12.46 17.94 -1.33
CA ALA A 95 -13.23 18.37 -0.18
C ALA A 95 -12.96 17.49 1.06
N GLU A 96 -12.88 16.16 0.87
CA GLU A 96 -12.49 15.24 1.96
C GLU A 96 -11.07 15.52 2.45
N LEU A 97 -10.12 15.71 1.57
CA LEU A 97 -8.74 16.06 1.93
C LEU A 97 -8.68 17.35 2.76
N ALA A 98 -9.43 18.37 2.34
CA ALA A 98 -9.53 19.63 3.10
C ALA A 98 -10.19 19.42 4.47
N ARG A 99 -11.25 18.62 4.55
CA ARG A 99 -11.94 18.27 5.79
C ARG A 99 -11.01 17.55 6.79
N TRP A 100 -10.20 16.61 6.30
CA TRP A 100 -9.22 15.90 7.13
C TRP A 100 -8.13 16.82 7.67
N ARG A 101 -7.63 17.74 6.85
CA ARG A 101 -6.64 18.75 7.26
C ARG A 101 -7.23 19.75 8.27
N ALA A 102 -8.45 20.21 8.05
CA ALA A 102 -9.17 21.12 8.95
C ALA A 102 -9.44 20.48 10.32
N ALA A 103 -9.55 19.17 10.42
CA ALA A 103 -9.64 18.44 11.68
C ALA A 103 -8.30 18.35 12.45
N GLY A 104 -7.25 19.06 12.01
CA GLY A 104 -5.94 19.10 12.65
C GLY A 104 -5.05 17.90 12.36
N ASN A 105 -5.38 17.08 11.36
CA ASN A 105 -4.57 15.94 10.97
C ASN A 105 -3.40 16.35 10.08
N ARG A 106 -2.26 15.69 10.28
CA ARG A 106 -1.10 15.79 9.39
C ARG A 106 -1.26 14.86 8.18
N VAL A 107 -2.07 15.29 7.19
CA VAL A 107 -2.33 14.51 5.98
C VAL A 107 -1.19 14.72 4.98
N ALA A 108 -0.35 13.71 4.84
CA ALA A 108 0.82 13.72 3.97
C ALA A 108 0.46 13.45 2.49
N GLY A 109 -0.60 12.69 2.25
CA GLY A 109 -0.96 12.34 0.88
C GLY A 109 -2.25 11.55 0.77
N VAL A 110 -2.57 11.25 -0.48
CA VAL A 110 -3.65 10.35 -0.89
C VAL A 110 -3.04 9.07 -1.45
N GLN A 111 -3.58 7.92 -1.07
CA GLN A 111 -3.24 6.63 -1.66
C GLN A 111 -4.42 6.09 -2.46
N ILE A 112 -4.20 5.75 -3.71
CA ILE A 112 -5.18 5.08 -4.56
C ILE A 112 -5.00 3.56 -4.45
N ASP A 113 -6.03 2.89 -3.98
CA ASP A 113 -6.10 1.43 -3.89
C ASP A 113 -6.90 0.90 -5.09
N PHE A 114 -6.17 0.49 -6.13
CA PHE A 114 -6.72 -0.02 -7.37
C PHE A 114 -5.94 -1.23 -7.85
N ASP A 115 -6.64 -2.34 -8.08
CA ASP A 115 -6.06 -3.59 -8.57
C ASP A 115 -5.74 -3.50 -10.08
N ALA A 116 -4.79 -2.62 -10.43
CA ALA A 116 -4.36 -2.44 -11.82
C ALA A 116 -3.66 -3.71 -12.33
N ARG A 117 -4.19 -4.27 -13.42
CA ARG A 117 -3.57 -5.40 -14.09
C ARG A 117 -2.28 -4.95 -14.78
N THR A 118 -1.28 -5.83 -14.85
CA THR A 118 0.05 -5.59 -15.43
C THR A 118 0.06 -4.99 -16.83
N ARG A 119 -0.94 -5.32 -17.65
CA ARG A 119 -1.07 -4.83 -19.04
C ARG A 119 -1.75 -3.45 -19.16
N HIS A 120 -2.28 -2.89 -18.09
CA HIS A 120 -3.02 -1.63 -18.09
C HIS A 120 -2.34 -0.54 -17.23
N LEU A 121 -1.03 -0.69 -16.96
CA LEU A 121 -0.28 0.27 -16.16
C LEU A 121 -0.20 1.65 -16.82
N GLY A 122 -0.16 1.72 -18.15
CA GLY A 122 -0.17 2.98 -18.89
C GLY A 122 -1.47 3.79 -18.70
N GLU A 123 -2.64 3.11 -18.74
CA GLU A 123 -3.94 3.76 -18.47
C GLU A 123 -4.01 4.24 -17.01
N TYR A 124 -3.50 3.43 -16.10
CA TYR A 124 -3.43 3.80 -14.69
C TYR A 124 -2.51 4.99 -14.45
N ALA A 125 -1.33 5.02 -15.08
CA ALA A 125 -0.40 6.14 -15.00
C ALA A 125 -1.03 7.43 -15.55
N ALA A 126 -1.77 7.37 -16.66
CA ALA A 126 -2.47 8.53 -17.21
C ALA A 126 -3.54 9.07 -16.26
N PHE A 127 -4.33 8.19 -15.64
CA PHE A 127 -5.29 8.58 -14.59
C PHE A 127 -4.60 9.25 -13.40
N LEU A 128 -3.51 8.66 -12.91
CA LEU A 128 -2.76 9.20 -11.77
C LEU A 128 -2.11 10.54 -12.10
N ALA A 129 -1.62 10.73 -13.33
CA ALA A 129 -1.09 12.01 -13.79
C ALA A 129 -2.18 13.10 -13.80
N ASP A 130 -3.42 12.76 -14.20
CA ASP A 130 -4.54 13.71 -14.12
C ASP A 130 -4.89 14.04 -12.65
N LEU A 131 -4.94 13.03 -11.78
CA LEU A 131 -5.16 13.24 -10.36
C LEU A 131 -4.06 14.10 -9.73
N ARG A 132 -2.79 13.83 -10.04
CA ARG A 132 -1.63 14.60 -9.54
C ARG A 132 -1.76 16.09 -9.82
N ARG A 133 -2.20 16.47 -11.04
CA ARG A 133 -2.37 17.88 -11.41
C ARG A 133 -3.46 18.60 -10.59
N ARG A 134 -4.38 17.84 -10.00
CA ARG A 134 -5.51 18.37 -9.21
C ARG A 134 -5.22 18.40 -7.71
N LEU A 135 -4.31 17.56 -7.23
CA LEU A 135 -3.92 17.56 -5.83
C LEU A 135 -3.13 18.82 -5.47
N PRO A 136 -3.24 19.33 -4.24
CA PRO A 136 -2.37 20.38 -3.72
C PRO A 136 -0.90 19.99 -3.88
N GLY A 137 -0.02 20.96 -4.14
CA GLY A 137 1.40 20.71 -4.41
C GLY A 137 2.16 20.05 -3.24
N ASP A 138 1.67 20.21 -2.02
CA ASP A 138 2.19 19.60 -0.79
C ASP A 138 1.59 18.20 -0.50
N CYS A 139 0.60 17.76 -1.30
CA CYS A 139 -0.06 16.47 -1.12
C CYS A 139 0.65 15.40 -1.95
N ARG A 140 1.23 14.42 -1.29
CA ARG A 140 1.85 13.26 -1.96
C ARG A 140 0.79 12.33 -2.55
N LEU A 141 1.15 11.60 -3.61
CA LEU A 141 0.32 10.59 -4.26
C LEU A 141 0.98 9.21 -4.15
N GLY A 142 0.32 8.31 -3.43
CA GLY A 142 0.73 6.91 -3.32
C GLY A 142 -0.26 5.98 -4.02
N ILE A 143 0.16 4.75 -4.24
CA ILE A 143 -0.69 3.70 -4.79
C ILE A 143 -0.45 2.37 -4.09
N THR A 144 -1.43 1.46 -4.14
CA THR A 144 -1.19 0.04 -3.94
C THR A 144 -0.70 -0.59 -5.24
N GLY A 145 0.11 -1.61 -5.14
CA GLY A 145 0.62 -2.36 -6.27
C GLY A 145 0.54 -3.86 -6.04
N LEU A 146 0.36 -4.61 -7.12
CA LEU A 146 0.37 -6.06 -7.09
C LEU A 146 1.81 -6.59 -7.19
N LEU A 147 2.10 -7.70 -6.54
CA LEU A 147 3.44 -8.32 -6.59
C LEU A 147 3.90 -8.69 -7.99
N ASP A 148 2.96 -9.07 -8.86
CA ASP A 148 3.26 -9.48 -10.22
C ASP A 148 3.81 -8.35 -11.11
N TRP A 149 3.64 -7.07 -10.71
CA TRP A 149 4.26 -5.94 -11.40
C TRP A 149 5.79 -6.07 -11.47
N SER A 150 6.41 -6.62 -10.40
CA SER A 150 7.86 -6.83 -10.37
C SER A 150 8.36 -7.86 -11.39
N ALA A 151 7.51 -8.82 -11.75
CA ALA A 151 7.84 -9.91 -12.64
C ALA A 151 7.34 -9.71 -14.07
N ASN A 152 6.13 -9.17 -14.22
CA ASN A 152 5.35 -9.18 -15.46
C ASN A 152 4.86 -7.78 -15.85
N GLY A 153 5.16 -6.74 -15.04
CA GLY A 153 4.77 -5.37 -15.34
C GLY A 153 5.39 -4.87 -16.63
N ASP A 154 4.60 -4.17 -17.44
CA ASP A 154 5.10 -3.47 -18.61
C ASP A 154 6.13 -2.40 -18.18
N PRO A 155 7.39 -2.46 -18.65
CA PRO A 155 8.43 -1.51 -18.26
C PRO A 155 8.05 -0.05 -18.52
N ALA A 156 7.44 0.25 -19.66
CA ALA A 156 7.03 1.62 -20.00
C ALA A 156 5.93 2.13 -19.04
N GLY A 157 5.00 1.25 -18.65
CA GLY A 157 3.98 1.58 -17.65
C GLY A 157 4.56 1.81 -16.26
N LEU A 158 5.55 1.02 -15.85
CA LEU A 158 6.26 1.21 -14.58
C LEU A 158 7.05 2.54 -14.56
N ASP A 159 7.73 2.86 -15.65
CA ASP A 159 8.47 4.13 -15.80
C ASP A 159 7.52 5.34 -15.80
N ALA A 160 6.35 5.20 -16.45
CA ALA A 160 5.33 6.24 -16.43
C ALA A 160 4.78 6.48 -15.00
N LEU A 161 4.62 5.44 -14.19
CA LEU A 161 4.25 5.57 -12.78
C LEU A 161 5.34 6.29 -11.97
N ALA A 162 6.62 6.02 -12.24
CA ALA A 162 7.74 6.62 -11.52
C ALA A 162 7.77 8.16 -11.61
N GLY A 163 7.29 8.73 -12.72
CA GLY A 163 7.19 10.19 -12.91
C GLY A 163 5.99 10.83 -12.21
N VAL A 164 5.06 10.04 -11.68
CA VAL A 164 3.76 10.52 -11.21
C VAL A 164 3.53 10.28 -9.72
N VAL A 165 3.92 9.11 -9.20
CA VAL A 165 3.64 8.73 -7.81
C VAL A 165 4.88 8.82 -6.93
N ASP A 166 4.66 9.13 -5.65
CA ASP A 166 5.73 9.25 -4.65
C ASP A 166 6.06 7.91 -3.99
N GLU A 167 5.10 6.99 -3.95
CA GLU A 167 5.24 5.70 -3.25
C GLU A 167 4.31 4.64 -3.81
N VAL A 168 4.80 3.40 -3.88
CA VAL A 168 3.99 2.21 -4.13
C VAL A 168 4.04 1.32 -2.89
N VAL A 169 2.90 0.80 -2.42
CA VAL A 169 2.88 -0.25 -1.40
C VAL A 169 2.49 -1.57 -2.05
N LEU A 170 3.47 -2.48 -2.16
CA LEU A 170 3.30 -3.80 -2.79
C LEU A 170 2.71 -4.78 -1.79
N GLN A 171 1.52 -5.29 -2.07
CA GLN A 171 0.82 -6.23 -1.20
C GLN A 171 1.33 -7.65 -1.44
N ILE A 172 1.85 -8.32 -0.37
CA ILE A 172 2.23 -9.74 -0.42
C ILE A 172 1.09 -10.67 -0.01
N TYR A 173 -0.12 -10.16 0.11
CA TYR A 173 -1.30 -10.91 0.52
C TYR A 173 -2.49 -10.57 -0.37
N GLN A 174 -3.44 -11.49 -0.41
CA GLN A 174 -4.74 -11.31 -1.03
C GLN A 174 -5.84 -11.72 -0.04
N GLY A 175 -6.73 -10.80 0.30
CA GLY A 175 -7.71 -10.99 1.35
C GLY A 175 -7.03 -11.27 2.71
N ARG A 176 -7.15 -12.48 3.22
CA ARG A 176 -6.56 -12.92 4.50
C ARG A 176 -5.43 -13.96 4.34
N HIS A 177 -4.91 -14.12 3.15
CA HIS A 177 -3.90 -15.11 2.83
C HIS A 177 -2.65 -14.45 2.24
N VAL A 178 -1.48 -14.87 2.73
CA VAL A 178 -0.20 -14.50 2.12
C VAL A 178 -0.09 -15.18 0.76
N ILE A 179 0.39 -14.46 -0.26
CA ILE A 179 0.57 -14.98 -1.62
C ILE A 179 1.70 -16.01 -1.60
N PRO A 180 1.45 -17.27 -2.00
CA PRO A 180 2.50 -18.28 -2.07
C PRO A 180 3.64 -17.84 -3.02
N GLY A 181 4.88 -18.11 -2.64
CA GLY A 181 6.04 -17.81 -3.48
C GLY A 181 6.36 -16.31 -3.62
N TYR A 182 5.84 -15.44 -2.76
CA TYR A 182 6.09 -13.99 -2.78
C TYR A 182 7.57 -13.63 -2.86
N ALA A 183 8.45 -14.44 -2.27
CA ALA A 183 9.89 -14.20 -2.28
C ALA A 183 10.49 -14.17 -3.70
N GLY A 184 9.96 -14.99 -4.61
CA GLY A 184 10.36 -15.00 -6.02
C GLY A 184 9.98 -13.70 -6.76
N TYR A 185 8.85 -13.10 -6.42
CA TYR A 185 8.46 -11.79 -6.94
C TYR A 185 9.35 -10.69 -6.37
N LEU A 186 9.61 -10.72 -5.06
CA LEU A 186 10.44 -9.71 -4.40
C LEU A 186 11.90 -9.73 -4.88
N ALA A 187 12.42 -10.87 -5.30
CA ALA A 187 13.75 -10.98 -5.89
C ALA A 187 13.90 -10.16 -7.20
N ARG A 188 12.78 -9.83 -7.86
CA ARG A 188 12.74 -9.08 -9.13
C ARG A 188 12.48 -7.58 -8.94
N LEU A 189 12.37 -7.10 -7.70
CA LEU A 189 12.11 -5.68 -7.39
C LEU A 189 13.25 -4.72 -7.79
N GLY A 190 14.37 -5.22 -8.29
CA GLY A 190 15.46 -4.38 -8.83
C GLY A 190 15.03 -3.47 -9.99
N ARG A 191 13.91 -3.80 -10.66
CA ARG A 191 13.32 -2.99 -11.74
C ARG A 191 12.41 -1.86 -11.27
N MET A 192 12.05 -1.85 -9.98
CA MET A 192 11.19 -0.79 -9.43
C MET A 192 11.96 0.54 -9.37
N THR A 193 11.49 1.51 -10.13
CA THR A 193 12.04 2.88 -10.18
C THR A 193 11.37 3.80 -9.16
N VAL A 194 10.14 3.47 -8.72
CA VAL A 194 9.40 4.20 -7.70
C VAL A 194 9.84 3.75 -6.29
N PRO A 195 9.93 4.65 -5.30
CA PRO A 195 10.05 4.27 -3.90
C PRO A 195 8.90 3.33 -3.49
N PHE A 196 9.20 2.24 -2.79
CA PHE A 196 8.18 1.26 -2.44
C PHE A 196 8.27 0.78 -0.99
N ARG A 197 7.14 0.33 -0.49
CA ARG A 197 7.00 -0.41 0.78
C ARG A 197 6.43 -1.79 0.51
N ILE A 198 6.61 -2.68 1.46
CA ILE A 198 5.96 -4.00 1.43
C ILE A 198 4.77 -3.97 2.38
N GLY A 199 3.60 -4.29 1.84
CA GLY A 199 2.36 -4.47 2.58
C GLY A 199 2.28 -5.87 3.16
N LEU A 200 2.25 -5.98 4.48
CA LEU A 200 2.18 -7.22 5.24
C LEU A 200 0.79 -7.42 5.82
N LEU A 201 0.37 -8.66 5.97
CA LEU A 201 -0.87 -9.01 6.69
C LEU A 201 -0.55 -9.30 8.16
N GLN A 202 -1.24 -8.68 9.11
CA GLN A 202 -1.11 -8.98 10.54
C GLN A 202 -1.37 -10.47 10.81
N GLY A 203 -0.44 -11.13 11.48
CA GLY A 203 -0.50 -12.57 11.76
C GLY A 203 -0.20 -13.46 10.55
N GLY A 204 0.04 -12.89 9.37
CA GLY A 204 0.46 -13.64 8.18
C GLY A 204 1.93 -14.03 8.24
N GLU A 205 2.33 -15.01 7.46
CA GLU A 205 3.72 -15.46 7.37
C GLU A 205 4.56 -14.43 6.59
N TRP A 206 5.72 -14.09 7.14
CA TRP A 206 6.65 -13.17 6.51
C TRP A 206 8.11 -13.53 6.78
N ARG A 207 8.87 -13.56 5.70
CA ARG A 207 10.34 -13.64 5.73
C ARG A 207 10.91 -12.63 4.76
N ALA A 208 11.66 -11.67 5.27
CA ALA A 208 12.31 -10.67 4.43
C ALA A 208 13.42 -11.29 3.58
N PRO A 209 13.39 -11.17 2.24
CA PRO A 209 14.54 -11.55 1.42
C PRO A 209 15.74 -10.67 1.78
N PRO A 210 16.96 -11.24 1.85
CA PRO A 210 18.17 -10.46 2.18
C PRO A 210 18.41 -9.26 1.25
N SER A 211 18.04 -9.39 -0.03
CA SER A 211 18.19 -8.35 -1.04
C SER A 211 17.26 -7.14 -0.83
N LEU A 212 16.20 -7.30 -0.04
CA LEU A 212 15.22 -6.22 0.15
C LEU A 212 15.82 -5.02 0.89
N ALA A 213 16.56 -5.27 1.98
CA ALA A 213 17.19 -4.21 2.77
C ALA A 213 18.27 -3.45 1.99
N ALA A 214 18.89 -4.08 1.01
CA ALA A 214 19.91 -3.47 0.14
C ALA A 214 19.30 -2.64 -1.00
N ASN A 215 17.98 -2.72 -1.25
CA ASN A 215 17.35 -1.98 -2.33
C ASN A 215 17.20 -0.50 -1.96
N PRO A 216 17.80 0.45 -2.70
CA PRO A 216 17.78 1.88 -2.36
C PRO A 216 16.38 2.52 -2.47
N ARG A 217 15.42 1.85 -3.10
CA ARG A 217 14.03 2.31 -3.23
C ARG A 217 13.14 1.77 -2.11
N PHE A 218 13.59 0.80 -1.34
CA PHE A 218 12.82 0.25 -0.25
C PHE A 218 12.65 1.26 0.90
N ARG A 219 11.42 1.44 1.37
CA ARG A 219 11.02 2.41 2.40
C ARG A 219 10.39 1.77 3.64
N GLY A 220 10.55 0.44 3.80
CA GLY A 220 10.03 -0.28 4.95
C GLY A 220 8.68 -0.95 4.68
N TYR A 221 7.92 -1.17 5.73
CA TYR A 221 6.71 -2.00 5.71
C TYR A 221 5.47 -1.20 6.03
N VAL A 222 4.32 -1.74 5.64
CA VAL A 222 3.00 -1.31 6.10
C VAL A 222 2.22 -2.55 6.51
N VAL A 223 1.73 -2.63 7.75
CA VAL A 223 0.98 -3.79 8.21
C VAL A 223 -0.52 -3.52 8.08
N PHE A 224 -1.20 -4.37 7.34
CA PHE A 224 -2.66 -4.38 7.26
C PHE A 224 -3.21 -4.98 8.55
N LEU A 225 -3.85 -4.15 9.36
CA LEU A 225 -4.48 -4.58 10.61
C LEU A 225 -5.79 -5.28 10.31
N ALA A 226 -6.02 -6.41 10.97
CA ALA A 226 -7.22 -7.22 10.81
C ALA A 226 -7.91 -7.45 12.16
N ASN A 227 -9.24 -7.55 12.16
CA ASN A 227 -9.94 -8.02 13.34
C ASN A 227 -9.52 -9.47 13.62
N PRO A 228 -9.40 -9.87 14.89
CA PRO A 228 -9.23 -11.27 15.24
C PRO A 228 -10.30 -12.15 14.57
N ALA A 229 -9.93 -13.35 14.17
CA ALA A 229 -10.91 -14.32 13.71
C ALA A 229 -11.98 -14.50 14.81
N ARG A 230 -13.26 -14.49 14.43
CA ARG A 230 -14.31 -14.89 15.37
C ARG A 230 -14.07 -16.35 15.72
N ARG A 231 -13.86 -16.61 17.00
CA ARG A 231 -13.84 -17.98 17.51
C ARG A 231 -15.24 -18.57 17.45
#